data_bcf65f81f39af674b96fc067abd9046f
#
_entry.id   bcf65f81f39af674b96fc067abd9046f
#
_cell.length_a   1.000
_cell.length_b   1.000
_cell.length_c   1.000
_cell.angle_alpha   90.00
_cell.angle_beta   90.00
_cell.angle_gamma   90.00
#
_symmetry.space_group_name_H-M   'P 1'
#
loop_
_entity.id
_entity.type
_entity.pdbx_description
1 polymer ?
#
loop_
_entity_poly.entity_id
_entity_poly.type
_entity_poly.pdbx_seq_one_letter_code
_entity_poly.pdbx_strand_id
1 'polypeptide(L)'
;NYFNFLKHIRKLRKGALVSCTIRLHQIKFKDKTGIPPVDKGTLMYYASSEPTDFENKNTILNNKDAASYIKDVGSYPLHLDIALPLYSWGIVRNPFGQIKLINGIRQATIGAHPEYYKQTKEGVYNILQSHYLGGVWVNKDYELKVEEVSPETLLEAAQLLQRKLRKENREIIFYHLDKEILKQYSTQQLTNIINAFS
;
A
#
# COMPACT_ATOMS: atom_id res chain seq x y z
N ASN A 1 19.51 16.92 -1.89
CA ASN A 1 19.69 17.01 -0.65
C ASN A 1 19.29 15.96 0.36
N TYR A 2 18.30 15.00 0.10
CA TYR A 2 17.92 13.91 0.98
C TYR A 2 19.11 12.97 1.30
N PHE A 3 19.91 12.59 0.33
CA PHE A 3 21.10 11.72 0.57
C PHE A 3 22.16 12.37 1.45
N ASN A 4 22.34 13.68 1.34
CA ASN A 4 23.26 14.39 2.23
C ASN A 4 22.75 14.41 3.68
N PHE A 5 21.43 14.55 3.86
CA PHE A 5 20.81 14.41 5.17
C PHE A 5 21.04 13.01 5.76
N LEU A 6 20.81 11.94 5.00
CA LEU A 6 21.06 10.57 5.46
C LEU A 6 22.54 10.33 5.83
N LYS A 7 23.48 10.82 5.00
CA LYS A 7 24.92 10.76 5.32
C LYS A 7 25.25 11.50 6.63
N HIS A 8 24.58 12.64 6.87
CA HIS A 8 24.77 13.40 8.09
C HIS A 8 24.24 12.64 9.31
N ILE A 9 23.03 12.08 9.24
CA ILE A 9 22.46 11.24 10.30
C ILE A 9 23.41 10.07 10.66
N ARG A 10 23.92 9.35 9.65
CA ARG A 10 24.87 8.24 9.89
C ARG A 10 26.13 8.68 10.62
N LYS A 11 26.66 9.89 10.34
CA LYS A 11 27.82 10.45 11.06
C LYS A 11 27.50 10.77 12.51
N LEU A 12 26.32 11.33 12.78
CA LEU A 12 25.89 11.71 14.13
C LEU A 12 25.56 10.49 15.01
N ARG A 13 25.02 9.43 14.40
CA ARG A 13 24.52 8.24 15.10
C ARG A 13 25.45 7.04 14.95
N LYS A 14 26.76 7.23 15.28
CA LYS A 14 27.75 6.15 15.24
C LYS A 14 27.27 4.94 16.04
N GLY A 15 27.33 3.75 15.43
CA GLY A 15 26.91 2.48 16.03
C GLY A 15 25.40 2.18 15.96
N ALA A 16 24.57 3.08 15.44
CA ALA A 16 23.16 2.81 15.20
C ALA A 16 22.92 2.44 13.72
N LEU A 17 22.05 1.47 13.47
CA LEU A 17 21.55 1.16 12.12
C LEU A 17 20.64 2.29 11.63
N VAL A 18 20.89 2.75 10.41
CA VAL A 18 20.04 3.73 9.74
C VAL A 18 19.33 3.05 8.60
N SER A 19 17.99 3.09 8.60
CA SER A 19 17.15 2.58 7.52
C SER A 19 16.29 3.68 6.93
N CYS A 20 15.78 3.44 5.72
CA CYS A 20 14.76 4.29 5.11
C CYS A 20 13.77 3.45 4.30
N THR A 21 12.60 4.01 4.04
CA THR A 21 11.63 3.41 3.15
C THR A 21 12.07 3.54 1.68
N ILE A 22 11.80 2.50 0.90
CA ILE A 22 12.07 2.43 -0.54
C ILE A 22 10.73 2.21 -1.24
N ARG A 23 10.38 3.08 -2.18
CA ARG A 23 9.16 2.94 -3.00
C ARG A 23 9.40 2.02 -4.18
N LEU A 24 8.35 1.41 -4.70
CA LEU A 24 8.41 0.50 -5.86
C LEU A 24 9.17 1.12 -7.05
N HIS A 25 8.87 2.37 -7.41
CA HIS A 25 9.54 3.03 -8.54
C HIS A 25 11.05 3.21 -8.32
N GLN A 26 11.53 3.29 -7.07
CA GLN A 26 12.96 3.41 -6.77
C GLN A 26 13.72 2.10 -7.03
N ILE A 27 13.04 0.96 -6.98
CA ILE A 27 13.63 -0.31 -7.43
C ILE A 27 13.84 -0.29 -8.94
N LYS A 28 12.77 -0.01 -9.70
CA LYS A 28 12.79 0.00 -11.17
C LYS A 28 13.73 1.06 -11.76
N PHE A 29 13.76 2.22 -11.16
CA PHE A 29 14.53 3.37 -11.67
C PHE A 29 15.74 3.71 -10.79
N LYS A 30 16.35 2.70 -10.16
CA LYS A 30 17.50 2.87 -9.25
C LYS A 30 18.64 3.71 -9.83
N ASP A 31 18.90 3.59 -11.12
CA ASP A 31 19.95 4.34 -11.79
C ASP A 31 19.65 5.85 -11.89
N LYS A 32 18.36 6.22 -11.88
CA LYS A 32 17.91 7.61 -11.91
C LYS A 32 17.72 8.17 -10.49
N THR A 33 17.15 7.38 -9.59
CA THR A 33 16.83 7.80 -8.21
C THR A 33 18.04 7.73 -7.28
N GLY A 34 19.03 6.93 -7.64
CA GLY A 34 20.16 6.59 -6.80
C GLY A 34 19.79 5.62 -5.67
N ILE A 35 20.81 5.15 -4.98
CA ILE A 35 20.67 4.27 -3.81
C ILE A 35 20.88 5.10 -2.54
N PRO A 36 19.91 5.14 -1.61
CA PRO A 36 20.08 5.88 -0.35
C PRO A 36 21.29 5.36 0.45
N PRO A 37 22.10 6.25 1.02
CA PRO A 37 23.30 5.87 1.79
C PRO A 37 22.92 5.45 3.23
N VAL A 38 22.21 4.34 3.36
CA VAL A 38 21.69 3.73 4.59
C VAL A 38 22.17 2.30 4.73
N ASP A 39 21.95 1.68 5.90
CA ASP A 39 22.42 0.32 6.18
C ASP A 39 21.43 -0.73 5.64
N LYS A 40 20.11 -0.46 5.66
CA LYS A 40 19.07 -1.28 5.06
C LYS A 40 17.89 -0.42 4.57
N GLY A 41 17.08 -0.97 3.67
CA GLY A 41 15.84 -0.34 3.22
C GLY A 41 14.62 -1.14 3.65
N THR A 42 13.46 -0.48 3.72
CA THR A 42 12.16 -1.14 3.83
C THR A 42 11.38 -0.90 2.54
N LEU A 43 11.24 -1.93 1.71
CA LEU A 43 10.46 -1.83 0.48
C LEU A 43 8.97 -1.70 0.82
N MET A 44 8.38 -0.55 0.49
CA MET A 44 6.94 -0.33 0.57
C MET A 44 6.27 -1.00 -0.63
N TYR A 45 5.84 -2.27 -0.45
CA TYR A 45 5.19 -3.05 -1.51
C TYR A 45 3.69 -2.72 -1.57
N TYR A 46 3.39 -1.48 -1.84
CA TYR A 46 2.04 -0.92 -2.00
C TYR A 46 2.09 0.43 -2.74
N ALA A 47 0.94 1.09 -2.91
CA ALA A 47 0.77 2.26 -3.77
C ALA A 47 1.30 1.96 -5.18
N SER A 48 0.80 0.84 -5.74
CA SER A 48 1.26 0.30 -7.01
C SER A 48 0.78 1.10 -8.22
N SER A 49 -0.28 1.89 -8.05
CA SER A 49 -0.93 2.69 -9.10
C SER A 49 -1.48 4.01 -8.53
N GLU A 50 -1.88 4.91 -9.43
CA GLU A 50 -2.42 6.21 -9.05
C GLU A 50 -3.88 6.09 -8.55
N PRO A 51 -4.24 6.67 -7.39
CA PRO A 51 -5.61 6.63 -6.85
C PRO A 51 -6.67 7.25 -7.76
N THR A 52 -6.27 8.09 -8.72
CA THR A 52 -7.15 8.69 -9.72
C THR A 52 -7.66 7.70 -10.77
N ASP A 53 -7.02 6.54 -10.88
CA ASP A 53 -7.38 5.49 -11.83
C ASP A 53 -8.55 4.64 -11.27
N PHE A 54 -9.76 5.00 -11.64
CA PHE A 54 -10.99 4.29 -11.26
C PHE A 54 -11.23 3.01 -12.07
N GLU A 55 -10.47 2.78 -13.13
CA GLU A 55 -10.52 1.51 -13.89
C GLU A 55 -9.61 0.44 -13.28
N ASN A 56 -8.59 0.84 -12.53
CA ASN A 56 -7.77 -0.10 -11.78
C ASN A 56 -8.59 -0.67 -10.60
N LYS A 57 -8.59 -1.99 -10.43
CA LYS A 57 -9.36 -2.64 -9.35
C LYS A 57 -8.90 -2.20 -7.96
N ASN A 58 -7.60 -2.04 -7.77
CA ASN A 58 -7.02 -1.68 -6.47
C ASN A 58 -5.69 -0.94 -6.67
N THR A 59 -5.64 0.32 -6.26
CA THR A 59 -4.43 1.15 -6.37
C THR A 59 -3.54 1.06 -5.14
N ILE A 60 -4.06 0.52 -4.02
CA ILE A 60 -3.25 0.20 -2.84
C ILE A 60 -2.25 -0.91 -3.22
N LEU A 61 -2.76 -2.05 -3.70
CA LEU A 61 -1.95 -3.18 -4.11
C LEU A 61 -2.58 -3.92 -5.28
N ASN A 62 -1.98 -3.75 -6.45
CA ASN A 62 -2.21 -4.52 -7.65
C ASN A 62 -0.93 -5.29 -7.96
N ASN A 63 -0.92 -6.60 -7.74
CA ASN A 63 0.27 -7.43 -7.93
C ASN A 63 0.77 -7.44 -9.36
N LYS A 64 -0.12 -7.31 -10.36
CA LYS A 64 0.25 -7.22 -11.78
C LYS A 64 1.06 -5.96 -12.07
N ASP A 65 0.60 -4.82 -11.56
CA ASP A 65 1.29 -3.53 -11.72
C ASP A 65 2.60 -3.51 -10.93
N ALA A 66 2.54 -3.93 -9.66
CA ALA A 66 3.70 -4.00 -8.77
C ALA A 66 4.81 -4.90 -9.33
N ALA A 67 4.46 -6.03 -9.97
CA ALA A 67 5.43 -6.95 -10.59
C ALA A 67 6.37 -6.28 -11.59
N SER A 68 5.88 -5.24 -12.29
CA SER A 68 6.67 -4.48 -13.26
C SER A 68 7.79 -3.67 -12.62
N TYR A 69 7.62 -3.29 -11.35
CA TYR A 69 8.58 -2.50 -10.59
C TYR A 69 9.65 -3.34 -9.90
N ILE A 70 9.32 -4.59 -9.53
CA ILE A 70 10.21 -5.48 -8.78
C ILE A 70 10.95 -6.49 -9.66
N LYS A 71 10.97 -6.29 -10.98
CA LYS A 71 11.63 -7.21 -11.92
C LYS A 71 13.06 -7.51 -11.51
N ASP A 72 13.81 -6.48 -11.10
CA ASP A 72 15.21 -6.55 -10.74
C ASP A 72 15.48 -6.33 -9.23
N VAL A 73 14.48 -6.58 -8.37
CA VAL A 73 14.58 -6.33 -6.92
C VAL A 73 15.69 -7.14 -6.27
N GLY A 74 15.96 -8.37 -6.74
CA GLY A 74 17.06 -9.20 -6.24
C GLY A 74 18.45 -8.61 -6.49
N SER A 75 18.61 -7.68 -7.43
CA SER A 75 19.86 -6.96 -7.70
C SER A 75 19.95 -5.60 -7.01
N TYR A 76 18.95 -5.24 -6.18
CA TYR A 76 18.98 -3.97 -5.44
C TYR A 76 20.10 -3.99 -4.41
N PRO A 77 20.98 -2.95 -4.33
CA PRO A 77 22.20 -3.03 -3.51
C PRO A 77 22.00 -3.13 -2.01
N LEU A 78 20.88 -2.59 -1.49
CA LEU A 78 20.57 -2.66 -0.06
C LEU A 78 19.87 -3.97 0.30
N HIS A 79 20.09 -4.42 1.55
CA HIS A 79 19.18 -5.36 2.18
C HIS A 79 17.78 -4.74 2.27
N LEU A 80 16.73 -5.50 1.94
CA LEU A 80 15.36 -5.01 1.92
C LEU A 80 14.46 -5.82 2.88
N ASP A 81 14.00 -5.15 3.93
CA ASP A 81 12.80 -5.58 4.65
C ASP A 81 11.57 -5.26 3.80
N ILE A 82 10.44 -5.90 4.05
CA ILE A 82 9.23 -5.75 3.24
C ILE A 82 8.09 -5.19 4.08
N ALA A 83 7.50 -4.09 3.63
CA ALA A 83 6.25 -3.58 4.19
C ALA A 83 5.08 -3.92 3.25
N LEU A 84 4.09 -4.63 3.80
CA LEU A 84 2.84 -5.01 3.15
C LEU A 84 1.68 -4.17 3.70
N PRO A 85 0.71 -3.76 2.86
CA PRO A 85 -0.37 -2.88 3.29
C PRO A 85 -1.49 -3.66 4.01
N LEU A 86 -1.90 -3.16 5.17
CA LEU A 86 -3.13 -3.60 5.86
C LEU A 86 -4.13 -2.44 5.99
N TYR A 87 -4.13 -1.49 5.08
CA TYR A 87 -5.06 -0.37 5.14
C TYR A 87 -6.10 -0.43 4.02
N SER A 88 -7.15 0.34 4.21
CA SER A 88 -8.21 0.57 3.23
C SER A 88 -8.47 2.07 3.09
N TRP A 89 -9.10 2.45 2.01
CA TRP A 89 -9.57 3.81 1.81
C TRP A 89 -10.80 3.89 0.91
N GLY A 90 -11.54 5.00 1.06
CA GLY A 90 -12.49 5.46 0.08
C GLY A 90 -11.86 6.57 -0.76
N ILE A 91 -11.96 6.49 -2.06
CA ILE A 91 -11.54 7.52 -3.01
C ILE A 91 -12.81 8.19 -3.50
N VAL A 92 -13.08 9.39 -3.01
CA VAL A 92 -14.23 10.19 -3.44
C VAL A 92 -13.80 11.06 -4.61
N ARG A 93 -14.54 11.01 -5.71
CA ARG A 93 -14.33 11.83 -6.90
C ARG A 93 -15.54 12.73 -7.14
N ASN A 94 -15.31 14.02 -7.25
CA ASN A 94 -16.36 14.98 -7.61
C ASN A 94 -16.57 15.03 -9.14
N PRO A 95 -17.65 15.69 -9.63
CA PRO A 95 -17.92 15.81 -11.07
C PRO A 95 -16.83 16.54 -11.87
N PHE A 96 -15.94 17.27 -11.21
CA PHE A 96 -14.79 17.96 -11.84
C PHE A 96 -13.53 17.09 -11.90
N GLY A 97 -13.61 15.82 -11.47
CA GLY A 97 -12.48 14.88 -11.45
C GLY A 97 -11.51 15.06 -10.29
N GLN A 98 -11.77 15.97 -9.35
CA GLN A 98 -10.95 16.12 -8.16
C GLN A 98 -11.22 14.97 -7.19
N ILE A 99 -10.16 14.40 -6.61
CA ILE A 99 -10.27 13.29 -5.67
C ILE A 99 -9.96 13.71 -4.24
N LYS A 100 -10.57 12.99 -3.29
CA LYS A 100 -10.25 13.03 -1.87
C LYS A 100 -10.13 11.60 -1.34
N LEU A 101 -9.04 11.32 -0.64
CA LEU A 101 -8.83 10.03 0.04
C LEU A 101 -9.37 10.12 1.46
N ILE A 102 -10.13 9.10 1.86
CA ILE A 102 -10.69 8.94 3.21
C ILE A 102 -10.21 7.59 3.74
N ASN A 103 -9.31 7.60 4.69
CA ASN A 103 -8.73 6.38 5.26
C ASN A 103 -9.77 5.56 6.04
N GLY A 104 -9.58 4.25 6.07
CA GLY A 104 -10.38 3.32 6.87
C GLY A 104 -11.77 3.03 6.30
N ILE A 105 -12.11 3.51 5.11
CA ILE A 105 -13.38 3.17 4.45
C ILE A 105 -13.28 1.77 3.85
N ARG A 106 -14.31 0.95 4.11
CA ARG A 106 -14.38 -0.46 3.73
C ARG A 106 -15.72 -0.79 3.07
N GLN A 107 -15.79 -1.93 2.39
CA GLN A 107 -17.06 -2.44 1.85
C GLN A 107 -18.13 -2.60 2.95
N ALA A 108 -17.70 -3.04 4.13
CA ALA A 108 -18.59 -3.13 5.30
C ALA A 108 -19.16 -1.76 5.72
N THR A 109 -18.39 -0.67 5.55
CA THR A 109 -18.87 0.70 5.81
C THR A 109 -20.02 1.07 4.86
N ILE A 110 -19.90 0.68 3.58
CA ILE A 110 -20.93 0.92 2.57
C ILE A 110 -22.17 0.05 2.83
N GLY A 111 -21.93 -1.24 3.14
CA GLY A 111 -23.00 -2.19 3.44
C GLY A 111 -23.83 -1.85 4.68
N ALA A 112 -23.29 -1.07 5.62
CA ALA A 112 -24.01 -0.62 6.80
C ALA A 112 -25.05 0.48 6.49
N HIS A 113 -24.92 1.17 5.35
CA HIS A 113 -25.78 2.27 4.93
C HIS A 113 -26.10 2.20 3.44
N PRO A 114 -26.73 1.11 2.98
CA PRO A 114 -26.98 0.88 1.56
C PRO A 114 -27.86 1.97 0.91
N GLU A 115 -28.67 2.68 1.71
CA GLU A 115 -29.53 3.77 1.26
C GLU A 115 -28.75 5.00 0.73
N TYR A 116 -27.45 5.12 1.06
CA TYR A 116 -26.62 6.23 0.61
C TYR A 116 -25.87 5.94 -0.70
N TYR A 117 -25.85 4.69 -1.14
CA TYR A 117 -24.97 4.27 -2.22
C TYR A 117 -25.66 3.42 -3.28
N LYS A 118 -25.31 3.66 -4.54
CA LYS A 118 -25.70 2.80 -5.66
C LYS A 118 -24.43 2.27 -6.32
N GLN A 119 -24.23 0.97 -6.25
CA GLN A 119 -23.09 0.34 -6.91
C GLN A 119 -23.21 0.47 -8.43
N THR A 120 -22.12 0.90 -9.08
CA THR A 120 -22.01 1.06 -10.53
C THR A 120 -21.07 0.04 -11.15
N LYS A 121 -19.97 -0.24 -10.45
CA LYS A 121 -18.98 -1.29 -10.78
C LYS A 121 -18.54 -1.97 -9.48
N GLU A 122 -17.78 -3.05 -9.56
CA GLU A 122 -17.17 -3.69 -8.40
C GLU A 122 -16.33 -2.67 -7.60
N GLY A 123 -16.71 -2.43 -6.34
CA GLY A 123 -16.05 -1.47 -5.46
C GLY A 123 -16.30 0.02 -5.77
N VAL A 124 -17.12 0.36 -6.77
CA VAL A 124 -17.41 1.74 -7.16
C VAL A 124 -18.90 2.04 -7.00
N TYR A 125 -19.19 3.17 -6.41
CA TYR A 125 -20.53 3.59 -6.01
C TYR A 125 -20.81 5.04 -6.40
N ASN A 126 -22.06 5.35 -6.77
CA ASN A 126 -22.57 6.70 -6.76
C ASN A 126 -23.17 7.03 -5.39
N ILE A 127 -22.88 8.21 -4.88
CA ILE A 127 -23.43 8.73 -3.63
C ILE A 127 -24.83 9.30 -3.91
N LEU A 128 -25.85 8.70 -3.30
CA LEU A 128 -27.26 9.06 -3.51
C LEU A 128 -27.74 10.23 -2.65
N GLN A 129 -27.08 10.42 -1.48
CA GLN A 129 -27.41 11.48 -0.52
C GLN A 129 -26.13 12.05 0.09
N SER A 130 -26.11 13.35 0.32
CA SER A 130 -24.98 13.99 1.00
C SER A 130 -24.95 13.59 2.47
N HIS A 131 -23.78 13.17 2.98
CA HIS A 131 -23.61 12.71 4.36
C HIS A 131 -22.14 12.79 4.80
N TYR A 132 -21.88 12.45 6.07
CA TYR A 132 -20.53 12.28 6.57
C TYR A 132 -20.04 10.85 6.34
N LEU A 133 -18.89 10.69 5.69
CA LEU A 133 -18.19 9.43 5.49
C LEU A 133 -16.79 9.54 6.11
N GLY A 134 -16.52 8.74 7.15
CA GLY A 134 -15.24 8.78 7.87
C GLY A 134 -14.87 10.19 8.38
N GLY A 135 -15.85 10.96 8.83
CA GLY A 135 -15.67 12.33 9.31
C GLY A 135 -15.52 13.40 8.21
N VAL A 136 -15.62 13.00 6.95
CA VAL A 136 -15.53 13.88 5.78
C VAL A 136 -16.91 14.05 5.16
N TRP A 137 -17.33 15.30 4.91
CA TRP A 137 -18.55 15.57 4.17
C TRP A 137 -18.38 15.18 2.71
N VAL A 138 -19.29 14.35 2.19
CA VAL A 138 -19.38 13.93 0.79
C VAL A 138 -20.73 14.34 0.23
N ASN A 139 -20.74 14.79 -1.03
CA ASN A 139 -21.95 15.28 -1.66
C ASN A 139 -22.63 14.18 -2.49
N LYS A 140 -23.95 14.31 -2.61
CA LYS A 140 -24.73 13.57 -3.59
C LYS A 140 -24.13 13.71 -5.00
N ASP A 141 -24.28 12.68 -5.82
CA ASP A 141 -23.79 12.59 -7.20
C ASP A 141 -22.24 12.54 -7.34
N TYR A 142 -21.50 12.45 -6.22
CA TYR A 142 -20.08 12.09 -6.25
C TYR A 142 -19.93 10.59 -6.43
N GLU A 143 -18.80 10.18 -6.98
CA GLU A 143 -18.41 8.78 -7.05
C GLU A 143 -17.53 8.42 -5.84
N LEU A 144 -17.71 7.23 -5.32
CA LEU A 144 -16.88 6.64 -4.27
C LEU A 144 -16.34 5.31 -4.75
N LYS A 145 -15.02 5.17 -4.74
CA LYS A 145 -14.35 3.88 -4.92
C LYS A 145 -13.81 3.42 -3.58
N VAL A 146 -14.08 2.19 -3.20
CA VAL A 146 -13.60 1.57 -1.96
C VAL A 146 -12.55 0.53 -2.29
N GLU A 147 -11.37 0.67 -1.71
CA GLU A 147 -10.26 -0.26 -1.89
C GLU A 147 -9.83 -0.85 -0.55
N GLU A 148 -9.71 -2.16 -0.54
CA GLU A 148 -9.24 -2.98 0.58
C GLU A 148 -8.23 -4.00 0.03
N VAL A 149 -7.34 -4.49 0.88
CA VAL A 149 -6.39 -5.53 0.48
C VAL A 149 -6.80 -6.84 1.12
N SER A 150 -7.08 -7.85 0.32
CA SER A 150 -7.46 -9.17 0.84
C SER A 150 -6.26 -9.98 1.31
N PRO A 151 -6.45 -10.94 2.23
CA PRO A 151 -5.40 -11.88 2.63
C PRO A 151 -4.80 -12.65 1.44
N GLU A 152 -5.61 -13.00 0.45
CA GLU A 152 -5.18 -13.70 -0.76
C GLU A 152 -4.25 -12.84 -1.61
N THR A 153 -4.58 -11.56 -1.78
CA THR A 153 -3.72 -10.58 -2.48
C THR A 153 -2.38 -10.41 -1.79
N LEU A 154 -2.36 -10.38 -0.45
CA LEU A 154 -1.12 -10.31 0.33
C LEU A 154 -0.29 -11.58 0.23
N LEU A 155 -0.93 -12.75 0.27
CA LEU A 155 -0.25 -14.03 0.10
C LEU A 155 0.38 -14.15 -1.30
N GLU A 156 -0.34 -13.76 -2.35
CA GLU A 156 0.19 -13.69 -3.71
C GLU A 156 1.39 -12.74 -3.81
N ALA A 157 1.29 -11.56 -3.16
CA ALA A 157 2.39 -10.60 -3.08
C ALA A 157 3.64 -11.19 -2.43
N ALA A 158 3.46 -11.88 -1.29
CA ALA A 158 4.55 -12.54 -0.57
C ALA A 158 5.23 -13.60 -1.44
N GLN A 159 4.45 -14.46 -2.09
CA GLN A 159 4.96 -15.49 -3.01
C GLN A 159 5.68 -14.89 -4.23
N LEU A 160 5.18 -13.79 -4.76
CA LEU A 160 5.81 -13.09 -5.87
C LEU A 160 7.15 -12.48 -5.47
N LEU A 161 7.21 -11.85 -4.32
CA LEU A 161 8.43 -11.26 -3.76
C LEU A 161 9.47 -12.33 -3.42
N GLN A 162 9.07 -13.43 -2.77
CA GLN A 162 9.96 -14.54 -2.41
C GLN A 162 10.71 -15.09 -3.63
N ARG A 163 10.04 -15.21 -4.76
CA ARG A 163 10.67 -15.70 -6.01
C ARG A 163 11.68 -14.73 -6.62
N LYS A 164 11.62 -13.45 -6.28
CA LYS A 164 12.41 -12.38 -6.90
C LYS A 164 13.49 -11.79 -5.99
N LEU A 165 13.28 -11.86 -4.68
CA LEU A 165 14.23 -11.35 -3.69
C LEU A 165 15.43 -12.31 -3.52
N ARG A 166 16.55 -11.75 -3.06
CA ARG A 166 17.67 -12.58 -2.58
C ARG A 166 17.24 -13.42 -1.38
N LYS A 167 17.78 -14.63 -1.28
CA LYS A 167 17.55 -15.50 -0.12
C LYS A 167 18.36 -14.99 1.06
N GLU A 168 17.73 -14.25 1.94
CA GLU A 168 18.29 -13.68 3.16
C GLU A 168 17.19 -13.46 4.19
N ASN A 169 17.53 -13.49 5.46
CA ASN A 169 16.57 -13.18 6.52
C ASN A 169 16.14 -11.72 6.41
N ARG A 170 14.85 -11.44 6.57
CA ARG A 170 14.27 -10.10 6.48
C ARG A 170 13.09 -9.93 7.43
N GLU A 171 12.84 -8.70 7.80
CA GLU A 171 11.65 -8.34 8.56
C GLU A 171 10.47 -8.17 7.60
N ILE A 172 9.30 -8.71 8.00
CA ILE A 172 8.02 -8.47 7.32
C ILE A 172 7.20 -7.55 8.20
N ILE A 173 6.86 -6.40 7.65
CA ILE A 173 6.18 -5.31 8.34
C ILE A 173 4.78 -5.21 7.75
N PHE A 174 3.75 -5.32 8.59
CA PHE A 174 2.39 -5.01 8.19
C PHE A 174 2.08 -3.54 8.48
N TYR A 175 1.80 -2.77 7.46
CA TYR A 175 1.50 -1.35 7.56
C TYR A 175 0.01 -1.10 7.29
N HIS A 176 -0.76 -0.57 8.26
CA HIS A 176 -0.32 -0.15 9.59
C HIS A 176 -1.14 -0.86 10.68
N LEU A 177 -0.74 -0.67 11.94
CA LEU A 177 -1.45 -1.22 13.09
C LEU A 177 -2.74 -0.42 13.34
N ASP A 178 -3.87 -1.00 12.96
CA ASP A 178 -5.21 -0.47 13.20
C ASP A 178 -6.13 -1.60 13.68
N LYS A 179 -6.83 -1.37 14.78
CA LYS A 179 -7.67 -2.38 15.44
C LYS A 179 -8.81 -2.88 14.54
N GLU A 180 -9.45 -1.98 13.80
CA GLU A 180 -10.61 -2.33 12.97
C GLU A 180 -10.16 -3.05 11.69
N ILE A 181 -9.01 -2.68 11.15
CA ILE A 181 -8.42 -3.34 9.99
C ILE A 181 -7.94 -4.75 10.37
N LEU A 182 -7.26 -4.90 11.51
CA LEU A 182 -6.77 -6.21 11.95
C LEU A 182 -7.88 -7.25 12.16
N LYS A 183 -9.11 -6.84 12.45
CA LYS A 183 -10.26 -7.77 12.53
C LYS A 183 -10.57 -8.49 11.21
N GLN A 184 -10.08 -8.01 10.08
CA GLN A 184 -10.28 -8.62 8.77
C GLN A 184 -9.32 -9.78 8.50
N TYR A 185 -8.27 -9.90 9.28
CA TYR A 185 -7.22 -10.87 9.10
C TYR A 185 -7.15 -11.81 10.32
N SER A 186 -7.28 -13.10 10.09
CA SER A 186 -6.98 -14.06 11.15
C SER A 186 -5.47 -14.15 11.39
N THR A 187 -5.08 -14.54 12.59
CA THR A 187 -3.66 -14.82 12.93
C THR A 187 -3.07 -15.83 11.94
N GLN A 188 -3.84 -16.87 11.58
CA GLN A 188 -3.39 -17.90 10.63
C GLN A 188 -3.10 -17.31 9.23
N GLN A 189 -3.95 -16.39 8.73
CA GLN A 189 -3.72 -15.73 7.44
C GLN A 189 -2.43 -14.91 7.47
N LEU A 190 -2.22 -14.10 8.51
CA LEU A 190 -0.98 -13.30 8.65
C LEU A 190 0.26 -14.22 8.78
N THR A 191 0.15 -15.31 9.54
CA THR A 191 1.22 -16.31 9.65
C THR A 191 1.55 -16.96 8.31
N ASN A 192 0.54 -17.32 7.51
CA ASN A 192 0.74 -17.89 6.18
C ASN A 192 1.45 -16.92 5.24
N ILE A 193 1.12 -15.62 5.32
CA ILE A 193 1.79 -14.57 4.53
C ILE A 193 3.28 -14.47 4.93
N ILE A 194 3.59 -14.48 6.23
CA ILE A 194 4.96 -14.45 6.73
C ILE A 194 5.74 -15.69 6.26
N ASN A 195 5.15 -16.88 6.42
CA ASN A 195 5.77 -18.15 6.03
C ASN A 195 6.00 -18.27 4.52
N ALA A 196 5.28 -17.50 3.70
CA ALA A 196 5.52 -17.46 2.26
C ALA A 196 6.86 -16.80 1.87
N PHE A 197 7.56 -16.15 2.81
CA PHE A 197 8.90 -15.62 2.64
C PHE A 197 10.03 -16.56 3.10
N SER A 198 9.67 -17.73 3.61
CA SER A 198 10.63 -18.75 4.14
C SER A 198 11.21 -19.62 3.04
#